data_0d5cac7e6861dc2f4680d4756cc3bd45
#
_entry.id   0d5cac7e6861dc2f4680d4756cc3bd45
#
_cell.length_a   1.000
_cell.length_b   1.000
_cell.length_c   1.000
_cell.angle_alpha   90.00
_cell.angle_beta   90.00
_cell.angle_gamma   90.00
#
_symmetry.space_group_name_H-M   'P 1'
#
loop_
_entity.id
_entity.type
_entity.pdbx_description
1 polymer ?
#
loop_
_entity_poly.entity_id
_entity_poly.type
_entity_poly.pdbx_seq_one_letter_code
_entity_poly.pdbx_strand_id
1 'polypeptide(L)'
;MTPKNIFSSLLVTVLLFQALVVPNGAFANKHKPTLAQIEAAKKAELEKKRLADEALKRLAKAKGNLRALTAIAKAADLKYQKAKLDLDVAVTQAKAALESFQEASAAVSATHKEIGKLAVNAYISGGGLSDLEAVLSASGPQEMMDRLSTLENLGSGNKTALKRFKAAEVVAQIAKVKADIAKENQRIVTERVAAAKKEADD
;
A
#
# COMPACT_ATOMS: atom_id res chain seq x y z
N MET A 1 -25.11 -0.20 -2.56
CA MET A 1 -25.10 -1.63 -2.91
C MET A 1 -24.71 -2.41 -1.67
N THR A 2 -25.66 -3.09 -1.08
CA THR A 2 -25.56 -3.82 0.20
C THR A 2 -24.78 -5.11 0.01
N PRO A 3 -23.82 -5.47 0.89
CA PRO A 3 -23.23 -6.78 0.86
C PRO A 3 -24.23 -7.82 1.38
N LYS A 4 -24.61 -8.72 0.49
CA LYS A 4 -25.42 -9.90 0.81
C LYS A 4 -24.64 -10.80 1.75
N ASN A 5 -25.20 -10.99 2.93
CA ASN A 5 -24.84 -11.99 3.91
C ASN A 5 -24.85 -13.38 3.29
N ILE A 6 -23.67 -13.95 3.08
CA ILE A 6 -23.49 -15.37 2.84
C ILE A 6 -23.22 -16.01 4.20
N PHE A 7 -24.25 -16.04 5.05
CA PHE A 7 -24.33 -17.03 6.12
C PHE A 7 -24.79 -18.33 5.47
N SER A 8 -23.83 -19.04 4.90
CA SER A 8 -24.04 -20.41 4.47
C SER A 8 -24.17 -21.27 5.71
N SER A 9 -25.39 -21.56 6.02
CA SER A 9 -25.98 -22.77 6.58
C SER A 9 -24.96 -23.84 6.98
N LEU A 10 -24.39 -23.72 8.18
CA LEU A 10 -23.85 -24.86 8.89
C LEU A 10 -25.07 -25.64 9.42
N LEU A 11 -25.52 -26.61 8.61
CA LEU A 11 -26.55 -27.58 8.98
C LEU A 11 -25.96 -28.43 10.11
N VAL A 12 -26.16 -27.96 11.34
CA VAL A 12 -25.98 -28.75 12.53
C VAL A 12 -27.11 -29.78 12.50
N THR A 13 -26.79 -30.95 11.94
CA THR A 13 -27.58 -32.17 12.15
C THR A 13 -27.46 -32.51 13.63
N VAL A 14 -28.33 -31.92 14.40
CA VAL A 14 -28.68 -32.41 15.74
C VAL A 14 -29.28 -33.78 15.50
N LEU A 15 -28.47 -34.82 15.68
CA LEU A 15 -28.94 -36.19 15.83
C LEU A 15 -29.85 -36.20 17.06
N LEU A 16 -31.15 -36.04 16.80
CA LEU A 16 -32.22 -36.31 17.75
C LEU A 16 -32.01 -37.76 18.22
N PHE A 17 -31.46 -37.89 19.42
CA PHE A 17 -31.55 -39.11 20.20
C PHE A 17 -33.05 -39.32 20.47
N GLN A 18 -33.74 -40.02 19.56
CA GLN A 18 -35.07 -40.58 19.88
C GLN A 18 -34.84 -41.60 20.95
N ALA A 19 -35.03 -41.19 22.19
CA ALA A 19 -35.26 -42.12 23.27
C ALA A 19 -36.47 -42.97 22.85
N LEU A 20 -36.22 -44.21 22.48
CA LEU A 20 -37.25 -45.22 22.39
C LEU A 20 -37.90 -45.31 23.77
N VAL A 21 -38.99 -44.60 23.92
CA VAL A 21 -39.93 -44.88 25.01
C VAL A 21 -40.50 -46.24 24.71
N VAL A 22 -39.90 -47.24 25.29
CA VAL A 22 -40.46 -48.58 25.34
C VAL A 22 -41.70 -48.49 26.27
N PRO A 23 -42.90 -48.76 25.78
CA PRO A 23 -44.06 -48.78 26.66
C PRO A 23 -43.80 -49.82 27.73
N ASN A 24 -43.85 -49.41 29.00
CA ASN A 24 -43.82 -50.28 30.16
C ASN A 24 -45.03 -51.20 30.13
N GLY A 25 -44.95 -52.30 29.40
CA GLY A 25 -45.78 -53.46 29.62
C GLY A 25 -45.20 -54.23 30.79
N ALA A 26 -45.83 -54.11 31.93
CA ALA A 26 -45.51 -54.82 33.12
C ALA A 26 -45.66 -56.33 32.90
N PHE A 27 -44.52 -57.05 32.90
CA PHE A 27 -44.37 -58.38 33.45
C PHE A 27 -42.93 -58.53 33.88
N ALA A 28 -42.66 -58.25 35.16
CA ALA A 28 -41.36 -58.48 35.78
C ALA A 28 -41.14 -59.99 35.91
N ASN A 29 -40.69 -60.60 34.82
CA ASN A 29 -40.10 -61.93 34.89
C ASN A 29 -38.65 -61.73 35.32
N LYS A 30 -38.35 -61.83 36.62
CA LYS A 30 -36.99 -61.78 37.17
C LYS A 30 -36.17 -62.96 36.71
N HIS A 31 -35.86 -63.04 35.42
CA HIS A 31 -34.82 -63.92 34.99
C HIS A 31 -33.48 -63.25 35.33
N LYS A 32 -32.76 -63.81 36.25
CA LYS A 32 -31.38 -63.41 36.51
C LYS A 32 -30.65 -63.54 35.17
N PRO A 33 -29.93 -62.50 34.74
CA PRO A 33 -29.23 -62.53 33.47
C PRO A 33 -28.26 -63.70 33.46
N THR A 34 -28.21 -64.41 32.37
CA THR A 34 -27.27 -65.53 32.18
C THR A 34 -25.85 -64.97 32.10
N LEU A 35 -24.86 -65.81 32.46
CA LEU A 35 -23.43 -65.43 32.36
C LEU A 35 -23.10 -64.95 30.94
N ALA A 36 -23.64 -65.54 29.91
CA ALA A 36 -23.44 -65.14 28.51
C ALA A 36 -23.99 -63.72 28.23
N GLN A 37 -25.17 -63.35 28.83
CA GLN A 37 -25.75 -62.02 28.70
C GLN A 37 -24.92 -60.97 29.42
N ILE A 38 -24.34 -61.28 30.56
CA ILE A 38 -23.43 -60.42 31.33
C ILE A 38 -22.14 -60.21 30.55
N GLU A 39 -21.57 -61.22 29.95
CA GLU A 39 -20.36 -61.11 29.12
C GLU A 39 -20.61 -60.30 27.85
N ALA A 40 -21.73 -60.51 27.17
CA ALA A 40 -22.13 -59.71 26.00
C ALA A 40 -22.34 -58.25 26.35
N ALA A 41 -22.97 -57.93 27.50
CA ALA A 41 -23.15 -56.58 27.98
C ALA A 41 -21.81 -55.91 28.30
N LYS A 42 -20.88 -56.59 28.97
CA LYS A 42 -19.52 -56.11 29.22
C LYS A 42 -18.72 -55.84 27.95
N LYS A 43 -18.82 -56.73 26.95
CA LYS A 43 -18.18 -56.51 25.63
C LYS A 43 -18.79 -55.29 24.93
N ALA A 44 -20.11 -55.12 24.95
CA ALA A 44 -20.78 -53.97 24.37
C ALA A 44 -20.43 -52.66 25.07
N GLU A 45 -20.27 -52.66 26.40
CA GLU A 45 -19.83 -51.53 27.19
C GLU A 45 -18.39 -51.14 26.86
N LEU A 46 -17.47 -52.12 26.80
CA LEU A 46 -16.09 -51.88 26.40
C LEU A 46 -15.99 -51.31 24.99
N GLU A 47 -16.77 -51.82 24.04
CA GLU A 47 -16.81 -51.32 22.67
C GLU A 47 -17.34 -49.88 22.61
N LYS A 48 -18.44 -49.57 23.32
CA LYS A 48 -18.97 -48.18 23.44
C LYS A 48 -17.92 -47.25 24.07
N LYS A 49 -17.22 -47.69 25.11
CA LYS A 49 -16.16 -46.89 25.73
C LYS A 49 -15.02 -46.62 24.77
N ARG A 50 -14.57 -47.64 24.01
CA ARG A 50 -13.54 -47.48 22.97
C ARG A 50 -13.97 -46.47 21.89
N LEU A 51 -15.21 -46.55 21.40
CA LEU A 51 -15.77 -45.64 20.41
C LEU A 51 -15.86 -44.21 20.96
N ALA A 52 -16.28 -44.09 22.22
CA ALA A 52 -16.33 -42.78 22.88
C ALA A 52 -14.94 -42.16 23.04
N ASP A 53 -13.94 -42.90 23.46
CA ASP A 53 -12.56 -42.47 23.60
C ASP A 53 -11.98 -42.04 22.21
N GLU A 54 -12.30 -42.80 21.17
CA GLU A 54 -11.88 -42.50 19.80
C GLU A 54 -12.56 -41.20 19.29
N ALA A 55 -13.84 -41.02 19.58
CA ALA A 55 -14.59 -39.79 19.25
C ALA A 55 -14.02 -38.57 19.98
N LEU A 56 -13.67 -38.72 21.25
CA LEU A 56 -13.02 -37.65 22.04
C LEU A 56 -11.64 -37.28 21.46
N LYS A 57 -10.83 -38.25 21.06
CA LYS A 57 -9.55 -38.00 20.39
C LYS A 57 -9.73 -37.25 19.07
N ARG A 58 -10.70 -37.66 18.24
CA ARG A 58 -11.03 -36.98 16.98
C ARG A 58 -11.51 -35.55 17.24
N LEU A 59 -12.35 -35.33 18.25
CA LEU A 59 -12.82 -34.01 18.64
C LEU A 59 -11.69 -33.10 19.10
N ALA A 60 -10.76 -33.65 19.94
CA ALA A 60 -9.58 -32.90 20.40
C ALA A 60 -8.68 -32.49 19.23
N LYS A 61 -8.44 -33.41 18.27
CA LYS A 61 -7.68 -33.12 17.04
C LYS A 61 -8.38 -32.06 16.19
N ALA A 62 -9.70 -32.17 15.99
CA ALA A 62 -10.47 -31.20 15.22
C ALA A 62 -10.45 -29.81 15.86
N LYS A 63 -10.59 -29.72 17.20
CA LYS A 63 -10.45 -28.45 17.94
C LYS A 63 -9.05 -27.86 17.80
N GLY A 64 -8.00 -28.69 17.84
CA GLY A 64 -6.63 -28.24 17.59
C GLY A 64 -6.43 -27.67 16.19
N ASN A 65 -6.91 -28.37 15.18
CA ASN A 65 -6.87 -27.89 13.80
C ASN A 65 -7.65 -26.58 13.61
N LEU A 66 -8.84 -26.48 14.18
CA LEU A 66 -9.64 -25.24 14.12
C LEU A 66 -8.91 -24.05 14.73
N ARG A 67 -8.25 -24.24 15.89
CA ARG A 67 -7.43 -23.17 16.51
C ARG A 67 -6.27 -22.76 15.62
N ALA A 68 -5.58 -23.72 15.01
CA ALA A 68 -4.46 -23.45 14.10
C ALA A 68 -4.93 -22.67 12.85
N LEU A 69 -6.01 -23.11 12.20
CA LEU A 69 -6.59 -22.42 11.05
C LEU A 69 -7.07 -21.02 11.40
N THR A 70 -7.72 -20.86 12.55
CA THR A 70 -8.16 -19.53 13.02
C THR A 70 -6.95 -18.58 13.26
N ALA A 71 -5.84 -19.09 13.77
CA ALA A 71 -4.62 -18.30 13.95
C ALA A 71 -4.00 -17.89 12.60
N ILE A 72 -3.97 -18.80 11.62
CA ILE A 72 -3.48 -18.53 10.27
C ILE A 72 -4.36 -17.46 9.59
N ALA A 73 -5.68 -17.61 9.63
CA ALA A 73 -6.60 -16.65 9.04
C ALA A 73 -6.46 -15.25 9.66
N LYS A 74 -6.34 -15.17 10.98
CA LYS A 74 -6.07 -13.88 11.66
C LYS A 74 -4.74 -13.26 11.25
N ALA A 75 -3.69 -14.07 11.10
CA ALA A 75 -2.39 -13.57 10.67
C ALA A 75 -2.43 -13.06 9.22
N ALA A 76 -3.13 -13.74 8.32
CA ALA A 76 -3.32 -13.32 6.94
C ALA A 76 -4.13 -12.00 6.86
N ASP A 77 -5.21 -11.88 7.64
CA ASP A 77 -6.00 -10.64 7.71
C ASP A 77 -5.15 -9.46 8.21
N LEU A 78 -4.36 -9.64 9.25
CA LEU A 78 -3.44 -8.60 9.75
C LEU A 78 -2.41 -8.18 8.70
N LYS A 79 -1.86 -9.13 7.92
CA LYS A 79 -0.95 -8.81 6.80
C LYS A 79 -1.65 -7.99 5.74
N TYR A 80 -2.88 -8.36 5.38
CA TYR A 80 -3.67 -7.62 4.41
C TYR A 80 -3.98 -6.19 4.87
N GLN A 81 -4.42 -6.01 6.13
CA GLN A 81 -4.68 -4.69 6.70
C GLN A 81 -3.42 -3.81 6.70
N LYS A 82 -2.27 -4.38 7.11
CA LYS A 82 -1.00 -3.67 7.06
C LYS A 82 -0.63 -3.27 5.63
N ALA A 83 -0.75 -4.18 4.67
CA ALA A 83 -0.44 -3.90 3.28
C ALA A 83 -1.33 -2.76 2.71
N LYS A 84 -2.59 -2.68 3.12
CA LYS A 84 -3.49 -1.56 2.76
C LYS A 84 -3.00 -0.22 3.31
N LEU A 85 -2.60 -0.18 4.58
CA LEU A 85 -2.04 1.04 5.18
C LEU A 85 -0.75 1.47 4.45
N ASP A 86 0.13 0.52 4.15
CA ASP A 86 1.35 0.79 3.39
C ASP A 86 1.03 1.36 2.00
N LEU A 87 -0.05 0.89 1.36
CA LEU A 87 -0.51 1.42 0.06
C LEU A 87 -1.00 2.86 0.18
N ASP A 88 -1.80 3.20 1.19
CA ASP A 88 -2.28 4.57 1.39
C ASP A 88 -1.11 5.55 1.58
N VAL A 89 -0.09 5.14 2.32
CA VAL A 89 1.16 5.91 2.48
C VAL A 89 1.89 6.06 1.14
N ALA A 90 2.06 4.97 0.39
CA ALA A 90 2.75 4.99 -0.90
C ALA A 90 2.02 5.87 -1.93
N VAL A 91 0.70 5.82 -1.98
CA VAL A 91 -0.14 6.68 -2.85
C VAL A 91 0.05 8.16 -2.49
N THR A 92 0.01 8.48 -1.20
CA THR A 92 0.20 9.86 -0.72
C THR A 92 1.59 10.39 -1.07
N GLN A 93 2.63 9.57 -0.88
CA GLN A 93 4.00 9.90 -1.24
C GLN A 93 4.19 10.09 -2.75
N ALA A 94 3.59 9.24 -3.56
CA ALA A 94 3.66 9.34 -5.01
C ALA A 94 2.98 10.62 -5.51
N LYS A 95 1.83 11.00 -4.92
CA LYS A 95 1.13 12.23 -5.24
C LYS A 95 1.97 13.46 -4.88
N ALA A 96 2.50 13.53 -3.67
CA ALA A 96 3.34 14.64 -3.21
C ALA A 96 4.62 14.78 -4.06
N ALA A 97 5.25 13.66 -4.43
CA ALA A 97 6.43 13.68 -5.29
C ALA A 97 6.11 14.17 -6.71
N LEU A 98 4.95 13.79 -7.26
CA LEU A 98 4.47 14.28 -8.55
C LEU A 98 4.19 15.79 -8.52
N GLU A 99 3.53 16.28 -7.48
CA GLU A 99 3.27 17.72 -7.29
C GLU A 99 4.59 18.50 -7.22
N SER A 100 5.56 18.04 -6.43
CA SER A 100 6.90 18.66 -6.36
C SER A 100 7.61 18.67 -7.72
N PHE A 101 7.47 17.63 -8.53
CA PHE A 101 8.02 17.59 -9.87
C PHE A 101 7.33 18.60 -10.80
N GLN A 102 6.01 18.73 -10.73
CA GLN A 102 5.25 19.70 -11.52
C GLN A 102 5.66 21.14 -11.18
N GLU A 103 5.79 21.47 -9.89
CA GLU A 103 6.26 22.77 -9.43
C GLU A 103 7.69 23.08 -9.91
N ALA A 104 8.59 22.12 -9.77
CA ALA A 104 9.97 22.28 -10.25
C ALA A 104 10.04 22.46 -11.77
N SER A 105 9.22 21.71 -12.53
CA SER A 105 9.12 21.85 -13.98
C SER A 105 8.55 23.20 -14.40
N ALA A 106 7.57 23.72 -13.66
CA ALA A 106 7.04 25.08 -13.89
C ALA A 106 8.11 26.16 -13.63
N ALA A 107 8.93 25.98 -12.59
CA ALA A 107 10.05 26.86 -12.31
C ALA A 107 11.11 26.86 -13.44
N VAL A 108 11.43 25.70 -14.02
CA VAL A 108 12.28 25.60 -15.22
C VAL A 108 11.69 26.41 -16.38
N SER A 109 10.38 26.22 -16.64
CA SER A 109 9.69 26.93 -17.73
C SER A 109 9.69 28.45 -17.50
N ALA A 110 9.52 28.91 -16.28
CA ALA A 110 9.54 30.32 -15.94
C ALA A 110 10.96 30.92 -16.15
N THR A 111 12.00 30.27 -15.63
CA THR A 111 13.38 30.72 -15.79
C THR A 111 13.87 30.62 -17.25
N HIS A 112 13.41 29.64 -18.01
CA HIS A 112 13.66 29.54 -19.44
C HIS A 112 13.07 30.74 -20.22
N LYS A 113 11.81 31.14 -19.89
CA LYS A 113 11.20 32.35 -20.47
C LYS A 113 11.96 33.62 -20.12
N GLU A 114 12.49 33.72 -18.87
CA GLU A 114 13.33 34.83 -18.45
C GLU A 114 14.59 34.93 -19.32
N ILE A 115 15.31 33.83 -19.49
CA ILE A 115 16.50 33.78 -20.38
C ILE A 115 16.12 34.11 -21.82
N GLY A 116 14.99 33.61 -22.32
CA GLY A 116 14.52 33.93 -23.68
C GLY A 116 14.30 35.44 -23.87
N LYS A 117 13.69 36.13 -22.88
CA LYS A 117 13.54 37.58 -22.92
C LYS A 117 14.89 38.31 -22.92
N LEU A 118 15.86 37.84 -22.12
CA LEU A 118 17.20 38.44 -22.10
C LEU A 118 17.91 38.25 -23.44
N ALA A 119 17.79 37.07 -24.06
CA ALA A 119 18.36 36.82 -25.38
C ALA A 119 17.74 37.71 -26.48
N VAL A 120 16.42 37.87 -26.47
CA VAL A 120 15.71 38.78 -27.40
C VAL A 120 16.14 40.21 -27.19
N ASN A 121 16.22 40.69 -25.95
CA ASN A 121 16.68 42.06 -25.65
C ASN A 121 18.12 42.28 -26.12
N ALA A 122 19.03 41.30 -25.87
CA ALA A 122 20.40 41.38 -26.33
C ALA A 122 20.48 41.45 -27.87
N TYR A 123 19.62 40.68 -28.57
CA TYR A 123 19.55 40.71 -30.02
C TYR A 123 19.04 42.03 -30.58
N ILE A 124 17.95 42.57 -30.01
CA ILE A 124 17.36 43.88 -30.43
C ILE A 124 18.32 45.02 -30.14
N SER A 125 19.07 44.96 -29.05
CA SER A 125 20.09 45.95 -28.68
C SER A 125 21.36 45.88 -29.50
N GLY A 126 21.45 45.04 -30.56
CA GLY A 126 22.59 44.93 -31.46
C GLY A 126 23.74 44.07 -30.95
N GLY A 127 23.48 43.25 -29.89
CA GLY A 127 24.54 42.46 -29.25
C GLY A 127 25.56 43.35 -28.55
N GLY A 128 26.62 42.76 -28.00
CA GLY A 128 27.63 43.53 -27.26
C GLY A 128 28.40 44.63 -28.04
N LEU A 129 28.15 44.78 -29.35
CA LEU A 129 28.75 45.85 -30.13
C LEU A 129 28.10 47.21 -29.88
N SER A 130 26.75 47.30 -29.70
CA SER A 130 26.08 48.54 -29.34
C SER A 130 26.40 49.01 -27.93
N ASP A 131 26.66 48.05 -27.04
CA ASP A 131 27.06 48.35 -25.67
C ASP A 131 28.49 48.93 -25.64
N LEU A 132 29.38 48.44 -26.48
CA LEU A 132 30.73 48.96 -26.61
C LEU A 132 30.71 50.37 -27.28
N GLU A 133 29.91 50.53 -28.33
CA GLU A 133 29.68 51.83 -28.99
C GLU A 133 29.11 52.84 -27.99
N ALA A 134 28.14 52.46 -27.16
CA ALA A 134 27.55 53.27 -26.14
C ALA A 134 28.60 53.75 -25.11
N VAL A 135 29.56 52.94 -24.73
CA VAL A 135 30.65 53.31 -23.83
C VAL A 135 31.65 54.24 -24.53
N LEU A 136 32.02 53.91 -25.79
CA LEU A 136 33.00 54.71 -26.55
C LEU A 136 32.44 56.09 -26.96
N SER A 137 31.11 56.23 -27.08
CA SER A 137 30.44 57.51 -27.38
C SER A 137 30.16 58.36 -26.15
N ALA A 138 30.69 58.03 -24.99
CA ALA A 138 30.58 58.82 -23.78
C ALA A 138 31.28 60.18 -23.92
N SER A 139 30.58 61.26 -23.50
CA SER A 139 31.09 62.61 -23.66
C SER A 139 32.16 63.04 -22.62
N GLY A 140 32.48 62.14 -21.65
CA GLY A 140 33.45 62.38 -20.61
C GLY A 140 33.70 61.19 -19.68
N PRO A 141 34.74 61.24 -18.83
CA PRO A 141 35.12 60.12 -17.98
C PRO A 141 34.03 59.66 -17.00
N GLN A 142 33.25 60.59 -16.47
CA GLN A 142 32.20 60.28 -15.53
C GLN A 142 31.06 59.48 -16.22
N GLU A 143 30.61 59.93 -17.39
CA GLU A 143 29.57 59.25 -18.17
C GLU A 143 30.04 57.85 -18.64
N MET A 144 31.30 57.74 -18.99
CA MET A 144 31.93 56.45 -19.33
C MET A 144 31.87 55.48 -18.16
N MET A 145 32.19 55.93 -16.93
CA MET A 145 32.11 55.07 -15.73
C MET A 145 30.66 54.67 -15.39
N ASP A 146 29.69 55.59 -15.52
CA ASP A 146 28.30 55.31 -15.29
C ASP A 146 27.75 54.27 -16.29
N ARG A 147 28.12 54.40 -17.56
CA ARG A 147 27.74 53.44 -18.62
C ARG A 147 28.43 52.07 -18.41
N LEU A 148 29.72 52.03 -18.04
CA LEU A 148 30.41 50.78 -17.68
C LEU A 148 29.76 50.10 -16.47
N SER A 149 29.40 50.83 -15.42
CA SER A 149 28.68 50.30 -14.26
C SER A 149 27.33 49.73 -14.63
N THR A 150 26.61 50.38 -15.55
CA THR A 150 25.31 49.90 -16.06
C THR A 150 25.50 48.57 -16.84
N LEU A 151 26.49 48.46 -17.68
CA LEU A 151 26.82 47.24 -18.41
C LEU A 151 27.22 46.08 -17.48
N GLU A 152 28.05 46.40 -16.47
CA GLU A 152 28.42 45.41 -15.45
C GLU A 152 27.20 44.89 -14.68
N ASN A 153 26.27 45.77 -14.31
CA ASN A 153 25.05 45.41 -13.66
C ASN A 153 24.13 44.52 -14.56
N LEU A 154 24.01 44.85 -15.86
CA LEU A 154 23.29 44.04 -16.82
C LEU A 154 23.96 42.68 -17.01
N GLY A 155 25.27 42.62 -17.13
CA GLY A 155 26.02 41.36 -17.23
C GLY A 155 25.86 40.52 -15.98
N SER A 156 25.81 41.09 -14.78
CA SER A 156 25.60 40.36 -13.53
C SER A 156 24.17 39.83 -13.43
N GLY A 157 23.18 40.56 -13.94
CA GLY A 157 21.79 40.12 -14.04
C GLY A 157 21.65 38.90 -14.95
N ASN A 158 22.24 38.92 -16.14
CA ASN A 158 22.24 37.80 -17.08
C ASN A 158 22.92 36.53 -16.51
N LYS A 159 24.07 36.71 -15.84
CA LYS A 159 24.74 35.61 -15.14
C LYS A 159 23.88 35.01 -14.02
N THR A 160 23.17 35.86 -13.30
CA THR A 160 22.27 35.42 -12.24
C THR A 160 21.06 34.65 -12.79
N ALA A 161 20.44 35.12 -13.88
CA ALA A 161 19.36 34.43 -14.55
C ALA A 161 19.77 33.03 -15.04
N LEU A 162 20.96 32.93 -15.67
CA LEU A 162 21.50 31.65 -16.10
C LEU A 162 21.78 30.69 -14.93
N LYS A 163 22.30 31.20 -13.80
CA LYS A 163 22.49 30.40 -12.58
C LYS A 163 21.16 29.88 -12.04
N ARG A 164 20.11 30.73 -12.01
CA ARG A 164 18.77 30.33 -11.57
C ARG A 164 18.19 29.23 -12.47
N PHE A 165 18.32 29.38 -13.78
CA PHE A 165 17.86 28.38 -14.74
C PHE A 165 18.55 27.01 -14.50
N LYS A 166 19.90 27.01 -14.43
CA LYS A 166 20.65 25.78 -14.15
C LYS A 166 20.26 25.13 -12.80
N ALA A 167 20.06 25.96 -11.77
CA ALA A 167 19.58 25.46 -10.48
C ALA A 167 18.18 24.85 -10.57
N ALA A 168 17.26 25.48 -11.31
CA ALA A 168 15.91 24.97 -11.53
C ALA A 168 15.94 23.64 -12.29
N GLU A 169 16.78 23.50 -13.33
CA GLU A 169 16.97 22.22 -14.05
C GLU A 169 17.41 21.08 -13.11
N VAL A 170 18.40 21.33 -12.26
CA VAL A 170 18.89 20.34 -11.29
C VAL A 170 17.79 19.94 -10.32
N VAL A 171 17.04 20.92 -9.79
CA VAL A 171 15.91 20.65 -8.87
C VAL A 171 14.83 19.84 -9.56
N ALA A 172 14.47 20.18 -10.81
CA ALA A 172 13.47 19.46 -11.57
C ALA A 172 13.92 18.01 -11.87
N GLN A 173 15.20 17.80 -12.19
CA GLN A 173 15.72 16.46 -12.41
C GLN A 173 15.69 15.61 -11.13
N ILE A 174 16.05 16.17 -9.97
CA ILE A 174 15.95 15.49 -8.68
C ILE A 174 14.49 15.16 -8.35
N ALA A 175 13.58 16.11 -8.54
CA ALA A 175 12.16 15.92 -8.30
C ALA A 175 11.57 14.84 -9.21
N LYS A 176 11.98 14.81 -10.49
CA LYS A 176 11.60 13.74 -11.43
C LYS A 176 12.01 12.36 -10.93
N VAL A 177 13.28 12.19 -10.55
CA VAL A 177 13.78 10.92 -10.03
C VAL A 177 13.01 10.48 -8.79
N LYS A 178 12.71 11.41 -7.88
CA LYS A 178 11.89 11.12 -6.70
C LYS A 178 10.47 10.68 -7.07
N ALA A 179 9.84 11.33 -8.03
CA ALA A 179 8.50 10.96 -8.52
C ALA A 179 8.50 9.57 -9.17
N ASP A 180 9.51 9.25 -9.98
CA ASP A 180 9.65 7.93 -10.61
C ASP A 180 9.84 6.82 -9.56
N ILE A 181 10.67 7.05 -8.54
CA ILE A 181 10.88 6.12 -7.41
C ILE A 181 9.59 5.95 -6.62
N ALA A 182 8.87 7.03 -6.31
CA ALA A 182 7.64 6.96 -5.53
C ALA A 182 6.54 6.21 -6.29
N LYS A 183 6.43 6.42 -7.60
CA LYS A 183 5.51 5.68 -8.48
C LYS A 183 5.84 4.18 -8.52
N GLU A 184 7.12 3.83 -8.62
CA GLU A 184 7.53 2.43 -8.61
C GLU A 184 7.25 1.77 -7.26
N ASN A 185 7.52 2.46 -6.14
CA ASN A 185 7.15 1.98 -4.82
C ASN A 185 5.64 1.74 -4.68
N GLN A 186 4.81 2.65 -5.19
CA GLN A 186 3.36 2.47 -5.20
C GLN A 186 2.97 1.20 -5.98
N ARG A 187 3.58 0.94 -7.14
CA ARG A 187 3.34 -0.27 -7.94
C ARG A 187 3.67 -1.54 -7.14
N ILE A 188 4.87 -1.58 -6.53
CA ILE A 188 5.33 -2.72 -5.72
C ILE A 188 4.39 -2.97 -4.53
N VAL A 189 3.97 -1.91 -3.84
CA VAL A 189 3.05 -2.04 -2.70
C VAL A 189 1.67 -2.49 -3.16
N THR A 190 1.18 -2.03 -4.31
CA THR A 190 -0.08 -2.50 -4.90
C THR A 190 -0.06 -4.02 -5.17
N GLU A 191 1.04 -4.53 -5.74
CA GLU A 191 1.21 -5.97 -5.96
C GLU A 191 1.25 -6.75 -4.63
N ARG A 192 1.89 -6.18 -3.60
CA ARG A 192 1.92 -6.77 -2.25
C ARG A 192 0.53 -6.84 -1.62
N VAL A 193 -0.31 -5.83 -1.81
CA VAL A 193 -1.72 -5.84 -1.37
C VAL A 193 -2.49 -6.96 -2.07
N ALA A 194 -2.32 -7.11 -3.38
CA ALA A 194 -2.98 -8.17 -4.14
C ALA A 194 -2.55 -9.58 -3.66
N ALA A 195 -1.27 -9.78 -3.39
CA ALA A 195 -0.75 -11.04 -2.86
C ALA A 195 -1.27 -11.32 -1.43
N ALA A 196 -1.27 -10.31 -0.55
CA ALA A 196 -1.78 -10.45 0.81
C ALA A 196 -3.30 -10.70 0.84
N LYS A 197 -4.04 -10.10 -0.09
CA LYS A 197 -5.46 -10.37 -0.25
C LYS A 197 -5.71 -11.82 -0.64
N LYS A 198 -4.98 -12.34 -1.62
CA LYS A 198 -5.09 -13.73 -2.04
C LYS A 198 -4.80 -14.69 -0.88
N GLU A 199 -3.74 -14.44 -0.08
CA GLU A 199 -3.40 -15.23 1.11
C GLU A 199 -4.52 -15.20 2.17
N ALA A 200 -5.29 -14.12 2.25
CA ALA A 200 -6.39 -13.98 3.20
C ALA A 200 -7.69 -14.63 2.70
N ASP A 201 -7.89 -14.73 1.38
CA ASP A 201 -9.08 -15.31 0.74
C ASP A 201 -8.97 -16.86 0.62
N ASP A 202 -7.73 -17.43 0.58
CA ASP A 202 -7.43 -18.86 0.54
C ASP A 202 -7.55 -19.52 1.95
#